data_648b1d29d2fb4e6475afc46575f723a1
#
_entry.id   648b1d29d2fb4e6475afc46575f723a1
#
_cell.length_a   1.000
_cell.length_b   1.000
_cell.length_c   1.000
_cell.angle_alpha   90.00
_cell.angle_beta   90.00
_cell.angle_gamma   90.00
#
_symmetry.space_group_name_H-M   'P 1'
#
loop_
_entity.id
_entity.type
_entity.pdbx_description
1 polymer ?
#
loop_
_entity_poly.entity_id
_entity_poly.type
_entity_poly.pdbx_seq_one_letter_code
_entity_poly.pdbx_strand_id
1 'polypeptide(L)'
;MNLIVQKFGGTSVENPETLKIVAQKIIDCKSKGNEVVVVVSAMGSSTDELIDLANELSDTPSPREMDMLLSAGERITMSLLAMHLNNLCYESFSLTGSQAGITTTSRHGMAEIENISGERVKEGINEGKIVIVAGFQGVNKETKEITTLGRGGSDATAVALASALGAEKCEIYTDVEGVFTADPRIVTKAKLIEEITYDEMLEMASSGARVLMARSVEFGRRYNVPIIVKPTFSEGSGTIVKDKVMEQAIVSGVTHNDKEIKFTLFGVPDQPGIAGKVFGPLSENGVIVDMIVQNVSKESKTDISFTAPLEQKSEVENILENLSTELEAEGADSDPNIARVSLIGAGMKAESGIASKMFSILGENKINIAMISTSPIRISCVVNKDDMQKAIDSLHKEFIEA
;
A
#
# COMPACT_ATOMS: atom_id res chain seq x y z
N MET A 1 22.98 11.72 18.72
CA MET A 1 22.16 12.33 17.63
C MET A 1 21.31 11.21 17.06
N ASN A 2 20.02 11.43 16.91
CA ASN A 2 19.11 10.41 16.38
C ASN A 2 19.06 10.55 14.85
N LEU A 3 19.16 9.45 14.14
CA LEU A 3 18.95 9.43 12.70
C LEU A 3 17.46 9.25 12.40
N ILE A 4 16.92 10.14 11.58
CA ILE A 4 15.52 10.10 11.13
C ILE A 4 15.51 10.03 9.61
N VAL A 5 14.77 9.08 9.07
CA VAL A 5 14.48 9.04 7.64
C VAL A 5 13.11 9.68 7.40
N GLN A 6 13.06 10.69 6.53
CA GLN A 6 11.83 11.39 6.16
C GLN A 6 11.49 11.09 4.71
N LYS A 7 10.26 10.63 4.42
CA LYS A 7 9.79 10.43 3.05
C LYS A 7 8.70 11.44 2.73
N PHE A 8 8.78 12.04 1.55
CA PHE A 8 7.75 12.95 1.04
C PHE A 8 7.12 12.38 -0.22
N GLY A 9 5.77 12.23 -0.20
CA GLY A 9 4.98 11.73 -1.33
C GLY A 9 4.87 12.73 -2.48
N GLY A 10 4.36 12.28 -3.64
CA GLY A 10 4.25 13.11 -4.84
C GLY A 10 3.46 14.41 -4.62
N THR A 11 2.33 14.35 -3.94
CA THR A 11 1.52 15.52 -3.55
C THR A 11 2.26 16.48 -2.63
N SER A 12 3.17 15.95 -1.78
CA SER A 12 3.99 16.77 -0.88
C SER A 12 5.08 17.56 -1.61
N VAL A 13 5.51 17.09 -2.78
CA VAL A 13 6.60 17.67 -3.59
C VAL A 13 6.12 18.13 -4.98
N GLU A 14 4.82 18.40 -5.13
CA GLU A 14 4.14 18.61 -6.39
C GLU A 14 4.70 19.78 -7.22
N ASN A 15 5.12 20.84 -6.55
CA ASN A 15 5.56 22.08 -7.19
C ASN A 15 6.60 22.83 -6.33
N PRO A 16 7.22 23.93 -6.82
CA PRO A 16 8.22 24.68 -6.07
C PRO A 16 7.74 25.21 -4.71
N GLU A 17 6.47 25.56 -4.57
CA GLU A 17 5.93 26.09 -3.31
C GLU A 17 5.83 24.97 -2.25
N THR A 18 5.38 23.78 -2.64
CA THR A 18 5.34 22.63 -1.74
C THR A 18 6.76 22.16 -1.37
N LEU A 19 7.72 22.22 -2.30
CA LEU A 19 9.13 21.93 -2.01
C LEU A 19 9.73 22.86 -0.95
N LYS A 20 9.32 24.15 -0.90
CA LYS A 20 9.75 25.08 0.17
C LYS A 20 9.20 24.64 1.54
N ILE A 21 7.95 24.19 1.60
CA ILE A 21 7.34 23.65 2.83
C ILE A 21 8.10 22.41 3.30
N VAL A 22 8.38 21.48 2.37
CA VAL A 22 9.17 20.28 2.65
C VAL A 22 10.57 20.62 3.17
N ALA A 23 11.26 21.56 2.52
CA ALA A 23 12.57 22.01 2.96
C ALA A 23 12.52 22.56 4.40
N GLN A 24 11.49 23.33 4.77
CA GLN A 24 11.35 23.83 6.14
C GLN A 24 11.16 22.70 7.15
N LYS A 25 10.34 21.68 6.86
CA LYS A 25 10.16 20.51 7.75
C LYS A 25 11.48 19.73 7.94
N ILE A 26 12.27 19.59 6.90
CA ILE A 26 13.62 18.98 6.96
C ILE A 26 14.54 19.81 7.87
N ILE A 27 14.55 21.12 7.68
CA ILE A 27 15.35 22.06 8.48
C ILE A 27 14.93 22.02 9.95
N ASP A 28 13.63 22.01 10.23
CA ASP A 28 13.09 21.93 11.59
C ASP A 28 13.51 20.63 12.29
N CYS A 29 13.55 19.51 11.55
CA CYS A 29 14.04 18.24 12.07
C CYS A 29 15.55 18.30 12.37
N LYS A 30 16.36 18.83 11.44
CA LYS A 30 17.80 18.98 11.58
C LYS A 30 18.16 19.92 12.74
N SER A 31 17.43 21.03 12.87
CA SER A 31 17.65 22.06 13.92
C SER A 31 17.38 21.54 15.34
N LYS A 32 16.63 20.45 15.47
CA LYS A 32 16.43 19.74 16.75
C LYS A 32 17.60 18.82 17.12
N GLY A 33 18.68 18.83 16.36
CA GLY A 33 19.88 18.04 16.59
C GLY A 33 19.83 16.63 16.03
N ASN A 34 18.91 16.35 15.09
CA ASN A 34 18.82 15.06 14.41
C ASN A 34 19.70 15.01 13.16
N GLU A 35 20.17 13.84 12.80
CA GLU A 35 20.62 13.54 11.45
C GLU A 35 19.41 13.21 10.57
N VAL A 36 19.41 13.70 9.32
CA VAL A 36 18.24 13.58 8.44
C VAL A 36 18.64 12.99 7.10
N VAL A 37 17.97 11.92 6.72
CA VAL A 37 17.97 11.36 5.36
C VAL A 37 16.58 11.53 4.79
N VAL A 38 16.50 12.02 3.56
CA VAL A 38 15.24 12.32 2.90
C VAL A 38 15.04 11.38 1.72
N VAL A 39 13.85 10.80 1.59
CA VAL A 39 13.44 10.05 0.40
C VAL A 39 12.30 10.81 -0.28
N VAL A 40 12.43 11.05 -1.57
CA VAL A 40 11.42 11.78 -2.35
C VAL A 40 10.78 10.91 -3.42
N SER A 41 9.51 11.17 -3.69
CA SER A 41 8.78 10.70 -4.89
C SER A 41 8.94 11.69 -6.05
N ALA A 42 8.48 11.30 -7.23
CA ALA A 42 8.30 12.21 -8.35
C ALA A 42 7.29 13.32 -7.99
N MET A 43 7.37 14.47 -8.67
CA MET A 43 6.51 15.64 -8.41
C MET A 43 5.08 15.40 -8.92
N GLY A 44 4.09 15.53 -8.04
CA GLY A 44 2.67 15.47 -8.38
C GLY A 44 2.28 14.25 -9.22
N SER A 45 1.77 14.49 -10.43
CA SER A 45 1.33 13.51 -11.42
C SER A 45 2.42 13.07 -12.40
N SER A 46 3.67 13.52 -12.24
CA SER A 46 4.73 13.29 -13.24
C SER A 46 4.94 11.82 -13.62
N THR A 47 4.74 10.88 -12.69
CA THR A 47 4.82 9.45 -13.00
C THR A 47 3.73 9.01 -13.97
N ASP A 48 2.48 9.44 -13.75
CA ASP A 48 1.35 9.11 -14.61
C ASP A 48 1.51 9.78 -15.99
N GLU A 49 1.97 11.04 -16.04
CA GLU A 49 2.27 11.75 -17.29
C GLU A 49 3.34 11.05 -18.14
N LEU A 50 4.38 10.50 -17.49
CA LEU A 50 5.42 9.72 -18.18
C LEU A 50 4.88 8.38 -18.70
N ILE A 51 3.98 7.74 -17.96
CA ILE A 51 3.28 6.53 -18.41
C ILE A 51 2.42 6.82 -19.63
N ASP A 52 1.65 7.90 -19.58
CA ASP A 52 0.79 8.32 -20.70
C ASP A 52 1.62 8.62 -21.96
N LEU A 53 2.74 9.36 -21.84
CA LEU A 53 3.65 9.61 -22.94
C LEU A 53 4.22 8.32 -23.55
N ALA A 54 4.54 7.33 -22.75
CA ALA A 54 5.03 6.04 -23.24
C ALA A 54 3.92 5.29 -24.01
N ASN A 55 2.69 5.31 -23.50
CA ASN A 55 1.54 4.66 -24.11
C ASN A 55 1.10 5.35 -25.43
N GLU A 56 1.33 6.66 -25.57
CA GLU A 56 1.11 7.35 -26.85
C GLU A 56 2.06 6.88 -27.98
N LEU A 57 3.24 6.35 -27.60
CA LEU A 57 4.27 5.90 -28.55
C LEU A 57 4.26 4.40 -28.79
N SER A 58 3.72 3.61 -27.87
CA SER A 58 3.73 2.16 -27.96
C SER A 58 2.55 1.55 -27.20
N ASP A 59 1.81 0.64 -27.84
CA ASP A 59 0.75 -0.13 -27.20
C ASP A 59 1.29 -1.11 -26.13
N THR A 60 2.57 -1.46 -26.23
CA THR A 60 3.27 -2.38 -25.33
C THR A 60 4.67 -1.87 -25.00
N PRO A 61 4.81 -0.82 -24.19
CA PRO A 61 6.12 -0.28 -23.82
C PRO A 61 6.99 -1.34 -23.15
N SER A 62 8.27 -1.40 -23.53
CA SER A 62 9.23 -2.31 -22.91
C SER A 62 9.37 -2.02 -21.41
N PRO A 63 9.19 -3.01 -20.52
CA PRO A 63 9.31 -2.79 -19.07
C PRO A 63 10.66 -2.20 -18.64
N ARG A 64 11.74 -2.56 -19.33
CA ARG A 64 13.07 -2.01 -19.07
C ARG A 64 13.13 -0.52 -19.37
N GLU A 65 12.58 -0.08 -20.50
CA GLU A 65 12.57 1.35 -20.89
C GLU A 65 11.59 2.16 -20.03
N MET A 66 10.50 1.53 -19.57
CA MET A 66 9.60 2.14 -18.59
C MET A 66 10.33 2.44 -17.29
N ASP A 67 11.14 1.53 -16.76
CA ASP A 67 11.95 1.77 -15.56
C ASP A 67 12.93 2.93 -15.75
N MET A 68 13.60 3.01 -16.90
CA MET A 68 14.47 4.12 -17.24
C MET A 68 13.72 5.45 -17.27
N LEU A 69 12.56 5.49 -17.92
CA LEU A 69 11.72 6.68 -18.05
C LEU A 69 11.19 7.13 -16.67
N LEU A 70 10.54 6.23 -15.95
CA LEU A 70 9.89 6.56 -14.68
C LEU A 70 10.89 6.99 -13.61
N SER A 71 12.09 6.38 -13.60
CA SER A 71 13.14 6.77 -12.64
C SER A 71 13.62 8.21 -12.78
N ALA A 72 13.28 8.92 -13.87
CA ALA A 72 13.65 10.31 -14.05
C ALA A 72 12.87 11.27 -13.12
N GLY A 73 11.63 10.92 -12.75
CA GLY A 73 10.76 11.77 -11.93
C GLY A 73 11.38 12.12 -10.58
N GLU A 74 11.81 11.10 -9.82
CA GLU A 74 12.44 11.31 -8.51
C GLU A 74 13.80 12.02 -8.61
N ARG A 75 14.51 11.87 -9.73
CA ARG A 75 15.79 12.58 -9.94
C ARG A 75 15.61 14.07 -10.10
N ILE A 76 14.51 14.50 -10.72
CA ILE A 76 14.12 15.91 -10.78
C ILE A 76 13.86 16.43 -9.37
N THR A 77 13.00 15.78 -8.61
CA THR A 77 12.61 16.18 -7.27
C THR A 77 13.80 16.29 -6.33
N MET A 78 14.65 15.24 -6.27
CA MET A 78 15.81 15.22 -5.36
C MET A 78 16.79 16.34 -5.65
N SER A 79 16.99 16.65 -6.94
CA SER A 79 17.93 17.68 -7.36
C SER A 79 17.43 19.08 -7.02
N LEU A 80 16.15 19.37 -7.27
CA LEU A 80 15.52 20.65 -6.94
C LEU A 80 15.53 20.90 -5.43
N LEU A 81 15.19 19.88 -4.64
CA LEU A 81 15.19 19.97 -3.17
C LEU A 81 16.60 20.21 -2.63
N ALA A 82 17.62 19.50 -3.16
CA ALA A 82 19.02 19.71 -2.78
C ALA A 82 19.48 21.14 -3.09
N MET A 83 19.17 21.65 -4.29
CA MET A 83 19.49 23.03 -4.68
C MET A 83 18.85 24.04 -3.72
N HIS A 84 17.58 23.81 -3.35
CA HIS A 84 16.90 24.73 -2.46
C HIS A 84 17.44 24.72 -1.04
N LEU A 85 17.73 23.55 -0.46
CA LEU A 85 18.36 23.42 0.86
C LEU A 85 19.75 24.09 0.90
N ASN A 86 20.58 23.87 -0.13
CA ASN A 86 21.88 24.51 -0.24
C ASN A 86 21.76 26.05 -0.35
N ASN A 87 20.75 26.57 -1.05
CA ASN A 87 20.49 28.00 -1.11
C ASN A 87 20.07 28.57 0.27
N LEU A 88 19.50 27.75 1.15
CA LEU A 88 19.18 28.10 2.54
C LEU A 88 20.34 27.84 3.51
N CYS A 89 21.55 27.60 3.00
CA CYS A 89 22.78 27.31 3.76
C CYS A 89 22.74 26.00 4.58
N TYR A 90 21.91 25.03 4.17
CA TYR A 90 21.95 23.67 4.70
C TYR A 90 22.64 22.75 3.69
N GLU A 91 23.88 22.38 3.99
CA GLU A 91 24.65 21.49 3.11
C GLU A 91 23.87 20.19 2.83
N SER A 92 23.61 19.95 1.57
CA SER A 92 22.83 18.79 1.12
C SER A 92 23.30 18.31 -0.24
N PHE A 93 23.13 17.02 -0.51
CA PHE A 93 23.35 16.43 -1.83
C PHE A 93 22.37 15.30 -2.09
N SER A 94 22.16 15.04 -3.36
CA SER A 94 21.18 14.04 -3.83
C SER A 94 21.86 12.80 -4.38
N LEU A 95 21.21 11.64 -4.18
CA LEU A 95 21.64 10.33 -4.65
C LEU A 95 20.49 9.62 -5.35
N THR A 96 20.77 9.00 -6.49
CA THR A 96 19.85 8.00 -7.07
C THR A 96 19.81 6.76 -6.18
N GLY A 97 18.82 5.88 -6.36
CA GLY A 97 18.77 4.63 -5.61
C GLY A 97 20.06 3.80 -5.73
N SER A 98 20.62 3.70 -6.95
CA SER A 98 21.89 3.00 -7.18
C SER A 98 23.08 3.66 -6.46
N GLN A 99 23.15 5.00 -6.44
CA GLN A 99 24.18 5.74 -5.73
C GLN A 99 24.05 5.63 -4.21
N ALA A 100 22.83 5.47 -3.70
CA ALA A 100 22.56 5.16 -2.31
C ALA A 100 22.83 3.70 -1.94
N GLY A 101 23.21 2.86 -2.92
CA GLY A 101 23.55 1.46 -2.71
C GLY A 101 22.33 0.53 -2.64
N ILE A 102 21.19 0.90 -3.21
CA ILE A 102 19.99 0.07 -3.27
C ILE A 102 20.12 -0.91 -4.43
N THR A 103 20.25 -2.20 -4.11
CA THR A 103 20.25 -3.27 -5.10
C THR A 103 18.93 -4.03 -5.10
N THR A 104 18.54 -4.52 -6.28
CA THR A 104 17.21 -5.09 -6.53
C THR A 104 17.29 -6.33 -7.40
N THR A 105 16.21 -7.12 -7.39
CA THR A 105 15.97 -8.17 -8.39
C THR A 105 15.89 -7.59 -9.79
N SER A 106 15.97 -8.44 -10.83
CA SER A 106 15.93 -8.05 -12.24
C SER A 106 14.51 -7.84 -12.80
N ARG A 107 13.47 -7.99 -11.97
CA ARG A 107 12.07 -7.86 -12.40
C ARG A 107 11.71 -6.40 -12.60
N HIS A 108 11.68 -5.96 -13.85
CA HIS A 108 11.29 -4.59 -14.20
C HIS A 108 9.85 -4.25 -13.77
N GLY A 109 9.62 -3.00 -13.34
CA GLY A 109 8.33 -2.48 -12.90
C GLY A 109 7.88 -2.93 -11.51
N MET A 110 8.38 -4.07 -11.01
CA MET A 110 8.00 -4.68 -9.73
C MET A 110 9.20 -5.33 -9.02
N ALA A 111 10.37 -4.68 -9.09
CA ALA A 111 11.57 -5.19 -8.47
C ALA A 111 11.46 -5.25 -6.93
N GLU A 112 12.22 -6.15 -6.33
CA GLU A 112 12.34 -6.29 -4.88
C GLU A 112 13.71 -5.79 -4.43
N ILE A 113 13.76 -5.10 -3.28
CA ILE A 113 15.02 -4.68 -2.66
C ILE A 113 15.71 -5.92 -2.09
N GLU A 114 16.89 -6.23 -2.61
CA GLU A 114 17.72 -7.34 -2.12
C GLU A 114 18.67 -6.87 -1.01
N ASN A 115 19.29 -5.70 -1.19
CA ASN A 115 20.22 -5.15 -0.21
C ASN A 115 20.33 -3.63 -0.32
N ILE A 116 20.73 -2.99 0.77
CA ILE A 116 21.09 -1.57 0.82
C ILE A 116 22.42 -1.45 1.56
N SER A 117 23.50 -1.05 0.85
CA SER A 117 24.80 -0.79 1.49
C SER A 117 24.81 0.52 2.28
N GLY A 118 24.19 1.54 1.70
CA GLY A 118 24.06 2.86 2.32
C GLY A 118 25.39 3.61 2.57
N GLU A 119 26.51 3.18 1.99
CA GLU A 119 27.84 3.72 2.29
C GLU A 119 27.92 5.22 2.04
N ARG A 120 27.54 5.69 0.83
CA ARG A 120 27.55 7.12 0.50
C ARG A 120 26.54 7.93 1.32
N VAL A 121 25.45 7.31 1.75
CA VAL A 121 24.50 7.94 2.67
C VAL A 121 25.14 8.17 4.03
N LYS A 122 25.83 7.15 4.57
CA LYS A 122 26.56 7.23 5.84
C LYS A 122 27.70 8.25 5.80
N GLU A 123 28.44 8.32 4.69
CA GLU A 123 29.46 9.34 4.46
C GLU A 123 28.87 10.75 4.59
N GLY A 124 27.78 11.03 3.88
CA GLY A 124 27.12 12.32 3.96
C GLY A 124 26.58 12.67 5.35
N ILE A 125 26.00 11.69 6.05
CA ILE A 125 25.56 11.87 7.44
C ILE A 125 26.75 12.23 8.34
N ASN A 126 27.88 11.53 8.21
CA ASN A 126 29.08 11.77 9.01
C ASN A 126 29.70 13.15 8.74
N GLU A 127 29.50 13.71 7.55
CA GLU A 127 29.87 15.07 7.18
C GLU A 127 28.86 16.13 7.67
N GLY A 128 27.78 15.71 8.34
CA GLY A 128 26.72 16.61 8.84
C GLY A 128 25.73 17.07 7.79
N LYS A 129 25.80 16.53 6.57
CA LYS A 129 24.96 16.91 5.43
C LYS A 129 23.58 16.28 5.49
N ILE A 130 22.60 16.92 4.84
CA ILE A 130 21.30 16.32 4.54
C ILE A 130 21.42 15.50 3.26
N VAL A 131 21.12 14.21 3.34
CA VAL A 131 21.20 13.31 2.18
C VAL A 131 19.81 13.09 1.61
N ILE A 132 19.64 13.36 0.31
CA ILE A 132 18.35 13.21 -0.38
C ILE A 132 18.46 12.03 -1.35
N VAL A 133 17.59 11.06 -1.22
CA VAL A 133 17.59 9.84 -2.03
C VAL A 133 16.35 9.80 -2.90
N ALA A 134 16.55 9.52 -4.19
CA ALA A 134 15.45 9.19 -5.10
C ALA A 134 14.81 7.87 -4.63
N GLY A 135 13.54 7.92 -4.27
CA GLY A 135 12.76 6.72 -3.94
C GLY A 135 12.42 5.90 -5.18
N PHE A 136 11.63 4.83 -5.01
CA PHE A 136 11.04 4.05 -6.09
C PHE A 136 12.00 3.24 -6.96
N GLN A 137 13.30 3.49 -6.95
CA GLN A 137 14.27 2.92 -7.88
C GLN A 137 15.49 2.29 -7.19
N GLY A 138 16.07 1.29 -7.86
CA GLY A 138 17.34 0.68 -7.50
C GLY A 138 18.11 0.23 -8.75
N VAL A 139 19.08 -0.63 -8.56
CA VAL A 139 19.88 -1.21 -9.64
C VAL A 139 20.04 -2.71 -9.43
N ASN A 140 19.84 -3.48 -10.49
CA ASN A 140 20.19 -4.89 -10.43
C ASN A 140 21.71 -5.07 -10.38
N LYS A 141 22.19 -5.88 -9.46
CA LYS A 141 23.62 -6.05 -9.20
C LYS A 141 24.36 -6.70 -10.37
N GLU A 142 23.72 -7.61 -11.09
CA GLU A 142 24.31 -8.39 -12.18
C GLU A 142 24.22 -7.64 -13.51
N THR A 143 23.01 -7.24 -13.91
CA THR A 143 22.76 -6.59 -15.22
C THR A 143 23.16 -5.12 -15.23
N LYS A 144 23.31 -4.47 -14.06
CA LYS A 144 23.54 -3.04 -13.88
C LYS A 144 22.40 -2.16 -14.39
N GLU A 145 21.24 -2.76 -14.67
CA GLU A 145 20.07 -2.04 -15.13
C GLU A 145 19.30 -1.40 -13.98
N ILE A 146 18.74 -0.24 -14.26
CA ILE A 146 17.84 0.44 -13.33
C ILE A 146 16.51 -0.33 -13.30
N THR A 147 15.98 -0.51 -12.13
CA THR A 147 14.69 -1.14 -11.90
C THR A 147 13.82 -0.27 -10.99
N THR A 148 12.52 -0.34 -11.17
CA THR A 148 11.55 0.32 -10.30
C THR A 148 10.81 -0.67 -9.42
N LEU A 149 10.37 -0.20 -8.24
CA LEU A 149 9.78 -1.03 -7.19
C LEU A 149 8.25 -1.16 -7.30
N GLY A 150 7.65 -0.53 -8.30
CA GLY A 150 6.21 -0.47 -8.44
C GLY A 150 5.52 0.49 -7.45
N ARG A 151 4.19 0.47 -7.40
CA ARG A 151 3.39 1.37 -6.56
C ARG A 151 3.82 1.32 -5.08
N GLY A 152 3.96 2.49 -4.45
CA GLY A 152 4.44 2.63 -3.08
C GLY A 152 5.95 2.36 -2.89
N GLY A 153 6.71 2.26 -4.00
CA GLY A 153 8.13 2.00 -3.97
C GLY A 153 8.94 3.03 -3.19
N SER A 154 8.53 4.31 -3.17
CA SER A 154 9.20 5.35 -2.36
C SER A 154 9.02 5.13 -0.87
N ASP A 155 7.83 4.68 -0.41
CA ASP A 155 7.59 4.33 1.00
C ASP A 155 8.45 3.12 1.39
N ALA A 156 8.47 2.08 0.56
CA ALA A 156 9.30 0.89 0.77
C ALA A 156 10.80 1.25 0.80
N THR A 157 11.25 2.14 -0.10
CA THR A 157 12.63 2.67 -0.12
C THR A 157 12.97 3.35 1.20
N ALA A 158 12.10 4.21 1.72
CA ALA A 158 12.34 4.97 2.94
C ALA A 158 12.45 4.07 4.17
N VAL A 159 11.52 3.12 4.34
CA VAL A 159 11.53 2.19 5.47
C VAL A 159 12.72 1.23 5.39
N ALA A 160 13.03 0.71 4.20
CA ALA A 160 14.19 -0.17 4.00
C ALA A 160 15.52 0.57 4.26
N LEU A 161 15.62 1.84 3.82
CA LEU A 161 16.77 2.68 4.07
C LEU A 161 16.90 3.01 5.56
N ALA A 162 15.79 3.32 6.25
CA ALA A 162 15.78 3.53 7.69
C ALA A 162 16.31 2.31 8.46
N SER A 163 15.89 1.11 8.03
CA SER A 163 16.41 -0.15 8.59
C SER A 163 17.93 -0.30 8.36
N ALA A 164 18.37 -0.15 7.11
CA ALA A 164 19.78 -0.36 6.73
C ALA A 164 20.74 0.64 7.40
N LEU A 165 20.26 1.83 7.74
CA LEU A 165 21.01 2.87 8.41
C LEU A 165 20.89 2.83 9.94
N GLY A 166 20.01 1.99 10.50
CA GLY A 166 19.74 1.95 11.94
C GLY A 166 19.05 3.24 12.44
N ALA A 167 18.15 3.81 11.64
CA ALA A 167 17.41 5.01 12.01
C ALA A 167 16.45 4.73 13.17
N GLU A 168 16.24 5.75 14.04
CA GLU A 168 15.29 5.65 15.15
C GLU A 168 13.85 5.41 14.67
N LYS A 169 13.50 6.06 13.54
CA LYS A 169 12.17 6.00 12.95
C LYS A 169 12.17 6.42 11.48
N CYS A 170 11.11 6.05 10.77
CA CYS A 170 10.81 6.55 9.44
C CYS A 170 9.54 7.42 9.49
N GLU A 171 9.64 8.69 9.14
CA GLU A 171 8.50 9.61 9.03
C GLU A 171 8.03 9.65 7.58
N ILE A 172 6.76 9.28 7.34
CA ILE A 172 6.14 9.32 6.00
C ILE A 172 5.17 10.52 5.97
N TYR A 173 5.54 11.53 5.21
CA TYR A 173 4.75 12.72 5.00
C TYR A 173 3.83 12.56 3.80
N THR A 174 2.55 12.88 4.01
CA THR A 174 1.47 12.72 3.04
C THR A 174 0.48 13.90 3.14
N ASP A 175 -0.54 13.88 2.31
CA ASP A 175 -1.62 14.89 2.28
C ASP A 175 -2.74 14.64 3.31
N VAL A 176 -2.66 13.54 4.08
CA VAL A 176 -3.61 13.23 5.15
C VAL A 176 -2.98 13.39 6.54
N GLU A 177 -3.81 13.63 7.55
CA GLU A 177 -3.38 13.82 8.94
C GLU A 177 -2.73 12.57 9.56
N GLY A 178 -3.05 11.38 9.05
CA GLY A 178 -2.60 10.08 9.52
C GLY A 178 -3.58 8.99 9.12
N VAL A 179 -3.61 7.90 9.88
CA VAL A 179 -4.53 6.78 9.70
C VAL A 179 -5.79 7.03 10.53
N PHE A 180 -6.96 6.92 9.91
CA PHE A 180 -8.24 7.13 10.56
C PHE A 180 -8.99 5.82 10.77
N THR A 181 -9.93 5.82 11.71
CA THR A 181 -10.83 4.68 12.00
C THR A 181 -11.76 4.33 10.84
N ALA A 182 -11.95 5.21 9.87
CA ALA A 182 -12.55 5.02 8.55
C ALA A 182 -12.06 6.13 7.63
N ASP A 183 -12.36 6.09 6.33
CA ASP A 183 -12.06 7.19 5.41
C ASP A 183 -12.84 8.45 5.83
N PRO A 184 -12.17 9.54 6.23
CA PRO A 184 -12.86 10.76 6.71
C PRO A 184 -13.66 11.46 5.62
N ARG A 185 -13.43 11.16 4.35
CA ARG A 185 -14.24 11.65 3.22
C ARG A 185 -15.59 10.96 3.14
N ILE A 186 -15.70 9.76 3.70
CA ILE A 186 -16.90 8.93 3.74
C ILE A 186 -17.60 9.07 5.10
N VAL A 187 -16.85 8.93 6.19
CA VAL A 187 -17.36 8.98 7.57
C VAL A 187 -16.87 10.25 8.24
N THR A 188 -17.74 11.23 8.38
CA THR A 188 -17.38 12.54 8.98
C THR A 188 -16.95 12.46 10.45
N LYS A 189 -17.31 11.39 11.15
CA LYS A 189 -16.93 11.12 12.54
C LYS A 189 -15.73 10.18 12.69
N ALA A 190 -15.03 9.88 11.59
CA ALA A 190 -13.79 9.13 11.66
C ALA A 190 -12.79 9.83 12.58
N LYS A 191 -12.13 9.05 13.44
CA LYS A 191 -11.16 9.54 14.42
C LYS A 191 -9.75 9.21 13.96
N LEU A 192 -8.80 10.12 14.21
CA LEU A 192 -7.38 9.82 13.98
C LEU A 192 -6.93 8.74 14.97
N ILE A 193 -6.24 7.73 14.46
CA ILE A 193 -5.61 6.68 15.27
C ILE A 193 -4.21 7.17 15.64
N GLU A 194 -3.95 7.37 16.93
CA GLU A 194 -2.63 7.85 17.38
C GLU A 194 -1.56 6.77 17.26
N GLU A 195 -1.89 5.53 17.62
CA GLU A 195 -0.99 4.39 17.55
C GLU A 195 -1.70 3.16 16.99
N ILE A 196 -1.03 2.42 16.11
CA ILE A 196 -1.55 1.19 15.51
C ILE A 196 -0.44 0.15 15.40
N THR A 197 -0.78 -1.14 15.50
CA THR A 197 0.18 -2.21 15.28
C THR A 197 0.48 -2.41 13.81
N TYR A 198 1.67 -2.99 13.48
CA TYR A 198 1.98 -3.35 12.09
C TYR A 198 0.96 -4.32 11.52
N ASP A 199 0.47 -5.29 12.30
CA ASP A 199 -0.51 -6.27 11.84
C ASP A 199 -1.83 -5.60 11.44
N GLU A 200 -2.35 -4.70 12.27
CA GLU A 200 -3.57 -3.94 11.96
C GLU A 200 -3.37 -3.01 10.75
N MET A 201 -2.22 -2.32 10.68
CA MET A 201 -1.91 -1.44 9.54
C MET A 201 -1.79 -2.22 8.23
N LEU A 202 -1.21 -3.43 8.25
CA LEU A 202 -1.16 -4.32 7.08
C LEU A 202 -2.56 -4.72 6.62
N GLU A 203 -3.43 -5.12 7.55
CA GLU A 203 -4.82 -5.46 7.21
C GLU A 203 -5.58 -4.23 6.70
N MET A 204 -5.40 -3.04 7.29
CA MET A 204 -5.98 -1.80 6.78
C MET A 204 -5.51 -1.49 5.36
N ALA A 205 -4.21 -1.54 5.11
CA ALA A 205 -3.62 -1.28 3.80
C ALA A 205 -4.12 -2.25 2.73
N SER A 206 -4.22 -3.54 3.07
CA SER A 206 -4.75 -4.58 2.19
C SER A 206 -6.26 -4.48 1.96
N SER A 207 -6.98 -3.88 2.90
CA SER A 207 -8.44 -3.75 2.88
C SER A 207 -8.95 -2.42 2.34
N GLY A 208 -8.06 -1.57 1.78
CA GLY A 208 -8.45 -0.35 1.08
C GLY A 208 -8.05 0.97 1.74
N ALA A 209 -7.48 0.97 2.95
CA ALA A 209 -6.92 2.17 3.55
C ALA A 209 -5.61 2.55 2.82
N ARG A 210 -5.69 3.55 1.93
CA ARG A 210 -4.60 3.92 1.01
C ARG A 210 -3.61 4.94 1.59
N VAL A 211 -3.38 4.90 2.90
CA VAL A 211 -2.48 5.84 3.59
C VAL A 211 -1.03 5.35 3.52
N LEU A 212 -0.81 4.06 3.77
CA LEU A 212 0.48 3.39 3.63
C LEU A 212 0.33 2.19 2.69
N MET A 213 1.38 1.92 1.93
CA MET A 213 1.43 0.69 1.14
C MET A 213 1.82 -0.50 2.03
N ALA A 214 1.10 -1.63 1.88
CA ALA A 214 1.32 -2.83 2.68
C ALA A 214 2.80 -3.26 2.71
N ARG A 215 3.49 -3.18 1.57
CA ARG A 215 4.91 -3.51 1.45
C ARG A 215 5.81 -2.66 2.37
N SER A 216 5.54 -1.37 2.54
CA SER A 216 6.32 -0.51 3.44
C SER A 216 6.09 -0.87 4.91
N VAL A 217 4.85 -1.21 5.27
CA VAL A 217 4.49 -1.68 6.60
C VAL A 217 5.14 -3.02 6.91
N GLU A 218 5.19 -3.94 5.93
CA GLU A 218 5.87 -5.23 6.06
C GLU A 218 7.37 -5.06 6.32
N PHE A 219 8.04 -4.15 5.61
CA PHE A 219 9.43 -3.78 5.91
C PHE A 219 9.57 -3.24 7.33
N GLY A 220 8.71 -2.30 7.75
CA GLY A 220 8.69 -1.77 9.11
C GLY A 220 8.57 -2.87 10.16
N ARG A 221 7.61 -3.78 9.98
CA ARG A 221 7.40 -4.95 10.83
C ARG A 221 8.62 -5.87 10.87
N ARG A 222 9.14 -6.25 9.70
CA ARG A 222 10.25 -7.22 9.56
C ARG A 222 11.52 -6.73 10.24
N TYR A 223 11.80 -5.44 10.16
CA TYR A 223 13.02 -4.83 10.69
C TYR A 223 12.80 -4.00 11.95
N ASN A 224 11.58 -4.01 12.48
CA ASN A 224 11.19 -3.26 13.69
C ASN A 224 11.52 -1.76 13.60
N VAL A 225 11.24 -1.13 12.46
CA VAL A 225 11.41 0.30 12.24
C VAL A 225 10.09 1.01 12.50
N PRO A 226 9.96 1.83 13.54
CA PRO A 226 8.74 2.61 13.77
C PRO A 226 8.47 3.54 12.58
N ILE A 227 7.23 3.48 12.04
CA ILE A 227 6.78 4.35 10.98
C ILE A 227 5.83 5.39 11.57
N ILE A 228 6.06 6.66 11.26
CA ILE A 228 5.16 7.73 11.66
C ILE A 228 4.56 8.37 10.41
N VAL A 229 3.26 8.24 10.25
CA VAL A 229 2.53 8.93 9.17
C VAL A 229 2.19 10.33 9.63
N LYS A 230 2.58 11.34 8.87
CA LYS A 230 2.41 12.77 9.23
C LYS A 230 1.85 13.59 8.08
N PRO A 231 1.08 14.64 8.39
CA PRO A 231 0.66 15.60 7.37
C PRO A 231 1.85 16.45 6.90
N THR A 232 1.90 16.73 5.60
CA THR A 232 2.88 17.64 5.01
C THR A 232 2.50 19.12 5.27
N PHE A 233 1.21 19.44 5.16
CA PHE A 233 0.74 20.83 5.07
C PHE A 233 0.11 21.37 6.35
N SER A 234 -0.04 20.56 7.38
CA SER A 234 -0.54 20.97 8.69
C SER A 234 0.41 20.52 9.80
N GLU A 235 0.11 20.97 11.03
CA GLU A 235 0.80 20.54 12.23
C GLU A 235 -0.04 19.46 12.92
N GLY A 236 0.47 18.22 12.96
CA GLY A 236 -0.19 17.09 13.59
C GLY A 236 0.81 16.05 14.09
N SER A 237 0.43 15.32 15.14
CA SER A 237 1.23 14.20 15.66
C SER A 237 1.28 13.04 14.67
N GLY A 238 0.24 12.89 13.85
CA GLY A 238 0.08 11.79 12.93
C GLY A 238 -0.27 10.47 13.62
N THR A 239 0.03 9.36 12.94
CA THR A 239 -0.16 7.99 13.44
C THR A 239 1.17 7.27 13.55
N ILE A 240 1.42 6.63 14.70
CA ILE A 240 2.61 5.80 14.94
C ILE A 240 2.27 4.34 14.66
N VAL A 241 2.98 3.73 13.72
CA VAL A 241 2.89 2.29 13.42
C VAL A 241 4.07 1.58 14.06
N LYS A 242 3.81 0.65 14.98
CA LYS A 242 4.84 -0.05 15.76
C LYS A 242 4.41 -1.47 16.14
N ASP A 243 5.30 -2.26 16.73
CA ASP A 243 5.02 -3.66 17.09
C ASP A 243 3.95 -3.81 18.19
N LYS A 244 3.98 -2.96 19.21
CA LYS A 244 3.08 -3.07 20.39
C LYS A 244 2.44 -1.73 20.71
N VAL A 245 1.14 -1.78 20.94
CA VAL A 245 0.34 -0.67 21.46
C VAL A 245 -0.15 -1.08 22.87
N MET A 246 -0.12 -0.15 23.83
CA MET A 246 -0.42 -0.45 25.24
C MET A 246 -1.89 -0.83 25.45
N GLU A 247 -2.81 -0.14 24.78
CA GLU A 247 -4.24 -0.44 24.78
C GLU A 247 -4.70 -0.71 23.36
N GLN A 248 -5.17 -1.94 23.09
CA GLN A 248 -5.70 -2.31 21.79
C GLN A 248 -7.22 -2.17 21.81
N ALA A 249 -7.75 -1.39 20.89
CA ALA A 249 -9.19 -1.37 20.63
C ALA A 249 -9.65 -2.75 20.14
N ILE A 250 -10.87 -3.15 20.49
CA ILE A 250 -11.46 -4.38 19.95
C ILE A 250 -11.55 -4.27 18.43
N VAL A 251 -12.07 -3.14 17.95
CA VAL A 251 -12.09 -2.76 16.52
C VAL A 251 -11.38 -1.43 16.38
N SER A 252 -10.29 -1.41 15.64
CA SER A 252 -9.45 -0.23 15.40
C SER A 252 -9.96 0.59 14.21
N GLY A 253 -10.69 -0.04 13.26
CA GLY A 253 -11.23 0.69 12.13
C GLY A 253 -12.15 -0.13 11.23
N VAL A 254 -12.83 0.62 10.36
CA VAL A 254 -13.70 0.13 9.30
C VAL A 254 -13.12 0.58 7.96
N THR A 255 -12.69 -0.37 7.14
CA THR A 255 -12.14 -0.08 5.81
C THR A 255 -13.09 -0.55 4.72
N HIS A 256 -12.90 -0.03 3.52
CA HIS A 256 -13.66 -0.45 2.35
C HIS A 256 -12.76 -0.53 1.11
N ASN A 257 -13.17 -1.36 0.15
CA ASN A 257 -12.60 -1.39 -1.19
C ASN A 257 -13.73 -1.56 -2.23
N ASP A 258 -13.87 -0.60 -3.13
CA ASP A 258 -14.87 -0.57 -4.19
C ASP A 258 -14.26 -0.76 -5.60
N LYS A 259 -12.97 -1.12 -5.64
CA LYS A 259 -12.20 -1.39 -6.87
C LYS A 259 -11.91 -2.88 -7.06
N GLU A 260 -12.78 -3.73 -6.56
CA GLU A 260 -12.75 -5.17 -6.73
C GLU A 260 -13.94 -5.64 -7.57
N ILE A 261 -13.79 -6.80 -8.16
CA ILE A 261 -14.84 -7.51 -8.89
C ILE A 261 -14.90 -8.94 -8.35
N LYS A 262 -16.11 -9.46 -8.20
CA LYS A 262 -16.32 -10.85 -7.82
C LYS A 262 -16.46 -11.69 -9.09
N PHE A 263 -15.71 -12.78 -9.15
CA PHE A 263 -15.85 -13.83 -10.15
C PHE A 263 -16.41 -15.08 -9.51
N THR A 264 -17.19 -15.83 -10.27
CA THR A 264 -17.70 -17.15 -9.87
C THR A 264 -17.58 -18.11 -11.03
N LEU A 265 -16.91 -19.23 -10.80
CA LEU A 265 -16.87 -20.37 -11.71
C LEU A 265 -17.83 -21.43 -11.16
N PHE A 266 -18.88 -21.75 -11.92
CA PHE A 266 -19.98 -22.62 -11.49
C PHE A 266 -19.75 -24.08 -11.88
N GLY A 267 -20.19 -24.98 -11.00
CA GLY A 267 -20.29 -26.40 -11.31
C GLY A 267 -18.94 -27.07 -11.63
N VAL A 268 -17.86 -26.61 -11.04
CA VAL A 268 -16.51 -27.21 -11.21
C VAL A 268 -16.48 -28.58 -10.56
N PRO A 269 -15.88 -29.63 -11.16
CA PRO A 269 -15.73 -30.94 -10.54
C PRO A 269 -15.01 -30.86 -9.19
N ASP A 270 -15.64 -31.37 -8.11
CA ASP A 270 -15.06 -31.36 -6.78
C ASP A 270 -14.06 -32.55 -6.62
N GLN A 271 -12.81 -32.27 -6.96
CA GLN A 271 -11.72 -33.25 -6.90
C GLN A 271 -10.43 -32.61 -6.36
N PRO A 272 -9.57 -33.42 -5.73
CA PRO A 272 -8.27 -32.93 -5.24
C PRO A 272 -7.47 -32.24 -6.35
N GLY A 273 -6.94 -31.04 -6.04
CA GLY A 273 -6.13 -30.24 -6.96
C GLY A 273 -6.91 -29.24 -7.83
N ILE A 274 -8.23 -29.22 -7.78
CA ILE A 274 -9.05 -28.32 -8.62
C ILE A 274 -8.72 -26.85 -8.37
N ALA A 275 -8.56 -26.43 -7.11
CA ALA A 275 -8.18 -25.06 -6.78
C ALA A 275 -6.85 -24.67 -7.43
N GLY A 276 -5.86 -25.58 -7.43
CA GLY A 276 -4.58 -25.34 -8.12
C GLY A 276 -4.74 -25.11 -9.62
N LYS A 277 -5.65 -25.85 -10.28
CA LYS A 277 -5.95 -25.68 -11.70
C LYS A 277 -6.63 -24.35 -12.00
N VAL A 278 -7.48 -23.86 -11.10
CA VAL A 278 -8.19 -22.58 -11.26
C VAL A 278 -7.25 -21.40 -11.00
N PHE A 279 -6.49 -21.44 -9.90
CA PHE A 279 -5.67 -20.29 -9.48
C PHE A 279 -4.26 -20.28 -10.10
N GLY A 280 -3.76 -21.39 -10.64
CA GLY A 280 -2.47 -21.46 -11.33
C GLY A 280 -2.37 -20.49 -12.51
N PRO A 281 -3.25 -20.58 -13.52
CA PRO A 281 -3.26 -19.65 -14.65
C PRO A 281 -3.45 -18.20 -14.26
N LEU A 282 -4.26 -17.90 -13.24
CA LEU A 282 -4.41 -16.53 -12.72
C LEU A 282 -3.09 -16.00 -12.16
N SER A 283 -2.39 -16.82 -11.38
CA SER A 283 -1.07 -16.46 -10.82
C SER A 283 0.01 -16.28 -11.89
N GLU A 284 0.03 -17.13 -12.92
CA GLU A 284 0.98 -17.04 -14.04
C GLU A 284 0.81 -15.74 -14.83
N ASN A 285 -0.43 -15.23 -14.90
CA ASN A 285 -0.74 -13.93 -15.51
C ASN A 285 -0.68 -12.75 -14.51
N GLY A 286 -0.18 -12.96 -13.29
CA GLY A 286 0.01 -11.90 -12.32
C GLY A 286 -1.29 -11.36 -11.69
N VAL A 287 -2.39 -12.11 -11.76
CA VAL A 287 -3.66 -11.73 -11.13
C VAL A 287 -3.56 -11.91 -9.62
N ILE A 288 -3.86 -10.85 -8.88
CA ILE A 288 -3.90 -10.88 -7.42
C ILE A 288 -5.31 -11.23 -6.97
N VAL A 289 -5.46 -12.42 -6.38
CA VAL A 289 -6.74 -12.88 -5.81
C VAL A 289 -6.72 -12.63 -4.30
N ASP A 290 -7.79 -12.02 -3.76
CA ASP A 290 -7.88 -11.71 -2.32
C ASP A 290 -8.81 -12.68 -1.59
N MET A 291 -10.13 -12.57 -1.76
CA MET A 291 -11.07 -13.48 -1.10
C MET A 291 -11.32 -14.71 -1.97
N ILE A 292 -11.27 -15.90 -1.40
CA ILE A 292 -11.61 -17.17 -2.08
C ILE A 292 -12.65 -17.89 -1.22
N VAL A 293 -13.76 -18.27 -1.85
CA VAL A 293 -14.82 -19.08 -1.24
C VAL A 293 -15.13 -20.26 -2.15
N GLN A 294 -14.98 -21.46 -1.62
CA GLN A 294 -15.35 -22.70 -2.30
C GLN A 294 -16.42 -23.42 -1.46
N ASN A 295 -17.53 -23.77 -2.09
CA ASN A 295 -18.60 -24.54 -1.47
C ASN A 295 -18.55 -25.99 -1.92
N VAL A 296 -18.85 -26.92 -1.01
CA VAL A 296 -18.99 -28.35 -1.38
C VAL A 296 -20.41 -28.59 -1.86
N SER A 297 -20.55 -29.09 -3.08
CA SER A 297 -21.85 -29.46 -3.63
C SER A 297 -22.21 -30.91 -3.31
N LYS A 298 -23.53 -31.23 -3.31
CA LYS A 298 -24.02 -32.60 -3.09
C LYS A 298 -23.80 -33.53 -4.30
N GLU A 299 -23.49 -32.99 -5.48
CA GLU A 299 -23.38 -33.72 -6.77
C GLU A 299 -21.92 -33.84 -7.26
N SER A 300 -20.94 -33.80 -6.37
CA SER A 300 -19.51 -33.81 -6.71
C SER A 300 -19.07 -32.61 -7.58
N LYS A 301 -19.80 -31.51 -7.52
CA LYS A 301 -19.49 -30.22 -8.14
C LYS A 301 -19.42 -29.14 -7.09
N THR A 302 -18.62 -28.13 -7.34
CA THR A 302 -18.47 -26.97 -6.45
C THR A 302 -18.47 -25.68 -7.24
N ASP A 303 -18.94 -24.62 -6.62
CA ASP A 303 -18.75 -23.27 -7.12
C ASP A 303 -17.54 -22.65 -6.43
N ILE A 304 -16.68 -22.01 -7.21
CA ILE A 304 -15.52 -21.29 -6.72
C ILE A 304 -15.74 -19.80 -7.02
N SER A 305 -15.87 -19.02 -5.95
CA SER A 305 -15.97 -17.56 -6.04
C SER A 305 -14.70 -16.91 -5.50
N PHE A 306 -14.25 -15.85 -6.13
CA PHE A 306 -13.12 -15.07 -5.67
C PHE A 306 -13.24 -13.60 -6.06
N THR A 307 -12.44 -12.74 -5.40
CA THR A 307 -12.33 -11.32 -5.77
C THR A 307 -10.96 -11.02 -6.36
N ALA A 308 -10.93 -10.12 -7.34
CA ALA A 308 -9.72 -9.61 -7.96
C ALA A 308 -9.86 -8.10 -8.25
N PRO A 309 -8.77 -7.38 -8.56
CA PRO A 309 -8.83 -5.97 -8.94
C PRO A 309 -9.70 -5.74 -10.18
N LEU A 310 -10.56 -4.71 -10.13
CA LEU A 310 -11.45 -4.36 -11.24
C LEU A 310 -10.68 -4.05 -12.53
N GLU A 311 -9.45 -3.53 -12.42
CA GLU A 311 -8.59 -3.22 -13.57
C GLU A 311 -8.13 -4.47 -14.34
N GLN A 312 -8.13 -5.65 -13.70
CA GLN A 312 -7.77 -6.94 -14.31
C GLN A 312 -8.99 -7.72 -14.85
N LYS A 313 -10.17 -7.09 -14.92
CA LYS A 313 -11.43 -7.74 -15.30
C LYS A 313 -11.31 -8.54 -16.60
N SER A 314 -10.89 -7.89 -17.67
CA SER A 314 -10.86 -8.52 -19.01
C SER A 314 -9.88 -9.70 -19.09
N GLU A 315 -8.75 -9.59 -18.39
CA GLU A 315 -7.76 -10.67 -18.32
C GLU A 315 -8.32 -11.89 -17.58
N VAL A 316 -8.95 -11.66 -16.43
CA VAL A 316 -9.54 -12.74 -15.62
C VAL A 316 -10.72 -13.39 -16.37
N GLU A 317 -11.58 -12.62 -17.03
CA GLU A 317 -12.69 -13.16 -17.83
C GLU A 317 -12.18 -14.09 -18.93
N ASN A 318 -11.15 -13.71 -19.68
CA ASN A 318 -10.54 -14.55 -20.71
C ASN A 318 -9.95 -15.86 -20.13
N ILE A 319 -9.30 -15.79 -18.97
CA ILE A 319 -8.75 -16.98 -18.30
C ILE A 319 -9.90 -17.91 -17.87
N LEU A 320 -10.96 -17.36 -17.26
CA LEU A 320 -12.09 -18.14 -16.77
C LEU A 320 -12.90 -18.80 -17.91
N GLU A 321 -13.03 -18.16 -19.07
CA GLU A 321 -13.69 -18.74 -20.25
C GLU A 321 -12.92 -19.99 -20.72
N ASN A 322 -11.60 -19.95 -20.80
CA ASN A 322 -10.77 -21.09 -21.14
C ASN A 322 -10.86 -22.20 -20.08
N LEU A 323 -10.78 -21.84 -18.80
CA LEU A 323 -10.91 -22.77 -17.68
C LEU A 323 -12.28 -23.42 -17.61
N SER A 324 -13.35 -22.69 -17.91
CA SER A 324 -14.71 -23.25 -17.95
C SER A 324 -14.81 -24.40 -18.93
N THR A 325 -14.16 -24.26 -20.10
CA THR A 325 -14.12 -25.31 -21.12
C THR A 325 -13.24 -26.47 -20.70
N GLU A 326 -12.04 -26.20 -20.18
CA GLU A 326 -11.06 -27.23 -19.79
C GLU A 326 -11.55 -28.10 -18.63
N LEU A 327 -12.23 -27.47 -17.65
CA LEU A 327 -12.68 -28.14 -16.43
C LEU A 327 -14.13 -28.69 -16.54
N GLU A 328 -14.75 -28.57 -17.70
CA GLU A 328 -16.17 -28.94 -17.90
C GLU A 328 -17.10 -28.26 -16.87
N ALA A 329 -16.79 -27.00 -16.53
CA ALA A 329 -17.60 -26.20 -15.63
C ALA A 329 -18.92 -25.76 -16.30
N GLU A 330 -19.93 -25.42 -15.49
CA GLU A 330 -21.23 -24.98 -16.00
C GLU A 330 -21.21 -23.56 -16.57
N GLY A 331 -20.16 -22.80 -16.28
CA GLY A 331 -19.94 -21.44 -16.77
C GLY A 331 -19.19 -20.57 -15.77
N ALA A 332 -18.97 -19.33 -16.16
CA ALA A 332 -18.35 -18.31 -15.31
C ALA A 332 -19.18 -17.02 -15.34
N ASP A 333 -19.18 -16.27 -14.26
CA ASP A 333 -19.85 -14.97 -14.15
C ASP A 333 -18.94 -13.96 -13.43
N SER A 334 -19.13 -12.67 -13.71
CA SER A 334 -18.42 -11.58 -13.09
C SER A 334 -19.38 -10.48 -12.61
N ASP A 335 -19.27 -10.07 -11.36
CA ASP A 335 -20.07 -9.01 -10.76
C ASP A 335 -19.17 -7.84 -10.35
N PRO A 336 -19.15 -6.74 -11.10
CA PRO A 336 -18.39 -5.52 -10.77
C PRO A 336 -19.13 -4.61 -9.79
N ASN A 337 -20.40 -4.88 -9.48
CA ASN A 337 -21.21 -4.03 -8.59
C ASN A 337 -21.10 -4.47 -7.13
N ILE A 338 -19.87 -4.70 -6.69
CA ILE A 338 -19.56 -5.09 -5.32
C ILE A 338 -18.69 -4.06 -4.61
N ALA A 339 -18.75 -4.07 -3.30
CA ALA A 339 -17.77 -3.43 -2.42
C ALA A 339 -17.46 -4.36 -1.25
N ARG A 340 -16.21 -4.39 -0.84
CA ARG A 340 -15.79 -5.08 0.38
C ARG A 340 -15.77 -4.09 1.53
N VAL A 341 -16.38 -4.43 2.66
CA VAL A 341 -16.33 -3.67 3.91
C VAL A 341 -15.72 -4.57 4.98
N SER A 342 -14.74 -4.04 5.72
CA SER A 342 -13.97 -4.84 6.67
C SER A 342 -13.86 -4.15 8.03
N LEU A 343 -14.08 -4.91 9.11
CA LEU A 343 -13.69 -4.55 10.47
C LEU A 343 -12.26 -5.03 10.71
N ILE A 344 -11.43 -4.18 11.28
CA ILE A 344 -10.04 -4.49 11.62
C ILE A 344 -9.79 -4.14 13.09
N GLY A 345 -9.12 -5.01 13.81
CA GLY A 345 -8.73 -4.79 15.20
C GLY A 345 -8.08 -5.99 15.84
N ALA A 346 -6.94 -5.78 16.48
CA ALA A 346 -6.20 -6.86 17.15
C ALA A 346 -6.94 -7.41 18.39
N GLY A 347 -7.79 -6.60 19.02
CA GLY A 347 -8.63 -7.00 20.16
C GLY A 347 -9.70 -8.03 19.81
N MET A 348 -10.09 -8.17 18.54
CA MET A 348 -11.08 -9.16 18.09
C MET A 348 -10.66 -10.60 18.38
N LYS A 349 -9.36 -10.89 18.49
CA LYS A 349 -8.85 -12.23 18.88
C LYS A 349 -9.38 -12.73 20.23
N ALA A 350 -9.62 -11.83 21.14
CA ALA A 350 -10.02 -12.14 22.51
C ALA A 350 -11.54 -11.99 22.74
N GLU A 351 -12.26 -11.41 21.78
CA GLU A 351 -13.67 -11.06 21.92
C GLU A 351 -14.55 -11.92 21.04
N SER A 352 -15.51 -12.62 21.66
CA SER A 352 -16.49 -13.43 20.94
C SER A 352 -17.68 -12.57 20.50
N GLY A 353 -18.28 -12.90 19.34
CA GLY A 353 -19.53 -12.29 18.90
C GLY A 353 -19.38 -11.08 17.97
N ILE A 354 -18.18 -10.59 17.70
CA ILE A 354 -17.96 -9.45 16.78
C ILE A 354 -18.54 -9.74 15.39
N ALA A 355 -18.27 -10.93 14.84
CA ALA A 355 -18.83 -11.33 13.55
C ALA A 355 -20.36 -11.36 13.57
N SER A 356 -20.96 -11.96 14.60
CA SER A 356 -22.41 -12.00 14.76
C SER A 356 -23.01 -10.60 14.85
N LYS A 357 -22.39 -9.69 15.61
CA LYS A 357 -22.80 -8.30 15.74
C LYS A 357 -22.71 -7.57 14.39
N MET A 358 -21.59 -7.74 13.65
CA MET A 358 -21.43 -7.18 12.30
C MET A 358 -22.56 -7.63 11.36
N PHE A 359 -22.84 -8.94 11.32
CA PHE A 359 -23.86 -9.48 10.43
C PHE A 359 -25.27 -9.02 10.82
N SER A 360 -25.57 -8.90 12.13
CA SER A 360 -26.85 -8.36 12.63
C SER A 360 -27.05 -6.92 12.19
N ILE A 361 -26.03 -6.07 12.33
CA ILE A 361 -26.08 -4.66 11.90
C ILE A 361 -26.35 -4.56 10.39
N LEU A 362 -25.64 -5.35 9.57
CA LEU A 362 -25.87 -5.36 8.13
C LEU A 362 -27.29 -5.81 7.80
N GLY A 363 -27.79 -6.88 8.46
CA GLY A 363 -29.15 -7.40 8.28
C GLY A 363 -30.23 -6.40 8.69
N GLU A 364 -30.11 -5.73 9.85
CA GLU A 364 -31.04 -4.69 10.32
C GLU A 364 -31.10 -3.51 9.32
N ASN A 365 -29.98 -3.22 8.67
CA ASN A 365 -29.91 -2.22 7.63
C ASN A 365 -30.34 -2.72 6.24
N LYS A 366 -30.83 -3.98 6.14
CA LYS A 366 -31.26 -4.63 4.88
C LYS A 366 -30.14 -4.73 3.85
N ILE A 367 -28.91 -4.87 4.28
CA ILE A 367 -27.72 -5.04 3.42
C ILE A 367 -27.45 -6.53 3.30
N ASN A 368 -27.48 -7.04 2.07
CA ASN A 368 -27.20 -8.44 1.79
C ASN A 368 -25.68 -8.67 1.73
N ILE A 369 -25.23 -9.84 2.21
CA ILE A 369 -23.83 -10.25 2.20
C ILE A 369 -23.63 -11.31 1.12
N ALA A 370 -22.77 -11.02 0.15
CA ALA A 370 -22.47 -11.94 -0.95
C ALA A 370 -21.32 -12.90 -0.61
N MET A 371 -20.31 -12.44 0.13
CA MET A 371 -19.17 -13.26 0.58
C MET A 371 -18.73 -12.82 1.97
N ILE A 372 -18.15 -13.73 2.73
CA ILE A 372 -17.55 -13.48 4.05
C ILE A 372 -16.13 -14.06 4.07
N SER A 373 -15.18 -13.32 4.62
CA SER A 373 -13.84 -13.82 4.95
C SER A 373 -13.42 -13.32 6.31
N THR A 374 -12.74 -14.17 7.08
CA THR A 374 -12.28 -13.82 8.42
C THR A 374 -10.82 -14.19 8.62
N SER A 375 -10.08 -13.33 9.31
CA SER A 375 -8.79 -13.62 9.93
C SER A 375 -8.88 -13.34 11.43
N PRO A 376 -7.84 -13.63 12.21
CA PRO A 376 -7.85 -13.31 13.65
C PRO A 376 -8.07 -11.83 13.99
N ILE A 377 -7.77 -10.92 13.06
CA ILE A 377 -7.82 -9.46 13.25
C ILE A 377 -8.63 -8.73 12.17
N ARG A 378 -9.31 -9.48 11.27
CA ARG A 378 -10.14 -8.90 10.19
C ARG A 378 -11.40 -9.72 9.98
N ILE A 379 -12.53 -9.06 9.80
CA ILE A 379 -13.79 -9.63 9.30
C ILE A 379 -14.21 -8.81 8.10
N SER A 380 -14.31 -9.44 6.93
CA SER A 380 -14.70 -8.80 5.67
C SER A 380 -16.01 -9.35 5.16
N CYS A 381 -16.88 -8.46 4.70
CA CYS A 381 -18.12 -8.78 3.98
C CYS A 381 -18.08 -8.12 2.61
N VAL A 382 -18.41 -8.87 1.58
CA VAL A 382 -18.72 -8.32 0.25
C VAL A 382 -20.20 -8.01 0.22
N VAL A 383 -20.52 -6.76 -0.10
CA VAL A 383 -21.89 -6.23 -0.21
C VAL A 383 -22.09 -5.61 -1.59
N ASN A 384 -23.32 -5.25 -1.93
CA ASN A 384 -23.58 -4.47 -3.13
C ASN A 384 -22.92 -3.08 -3.00
N LYS A 385 -22.35 -2.56 -4.08
CA LYS A 385 -21.66 -1.27 -4.11
C LYS A 385 -22.56 -0.11 -3.68
N ASP A 386 -23.86 -0.16 -4.03
CA ASP A 386 -24.83 0.86 -3.65
C ASP A 386 -25.08 0.90 -2.13
N ASP A 387 -24.87 -0.22 -1.43
CA ASP A 387 -25.03 -0.33 0.02
C ASP A 387 -23.75 0.02 0.81
N MET A 388 -22.63 0.22 0.14
CA MET A 388 -21.30 0.40 0.78
C MET A 388 -21.29 1.53 1.81
N GLN A 389 -21.77 2.73 1.43
CA GLN A 389 -21.79 3.87 2.33
C GLN A 389 -22.58 3.58 3.61
N LYS A 390 -23.77 3.00 3.45
CA LYS A 390 -24.65 2.66 4.57
C LYS A 390 -24.04 1.58 5.47
N ALA A 391 -23.32 0.61 4.88
CA ALA A 391 -22.61 -0.42 5.63
C ALA A 391 -21.50 0.20 6.49
N ILE A 392 -20.66 1.06 5.89
CA ILE A 392 -19.55 1.71 6.59
C ILE A 392 -20.07 2.57 7.74
N ASP A 393 -21.08 3.43 7.49
CA ASP A 393 -21.63 4.33 8.51
C ASP A 393 -22.23 3.56 9.69
N SER A 394 -23.01 2.50 9.42
CA SER A 394 -23.63 1.71 10.46
C SER A 394 -22.62 0.93 11.30
N LEU A 395 -21.60 0.36 10.68
CA LEU A 395 -20.54 -0.37 11.36
C LEU A 395 -19.64 0.56 12.17
N HIS A 396 -19.23 1.71 11.58
CA HIS A 396 -18.42 2.69 12.30
C HIS A 396 -19.14 3.23 13.53
N LYS A 397 -20.42 3.57 13.39
CA LYS A 397 -21.25 4.05 14.49
C LYS A 397 -21.28 3.07 15.66
N GLU A 398 -21.43 1.79 15.37
CA GLU A 398 -21.64 0.76 16.40
C GLU A 398 -20.33 0.25 17.02
N PHE A 399 -19.24 0.22 16.26
CA PHE A 399 -17.97 -0.34 16.75
C PHE A 399 -16.94 0.70 17.20
N ILE A 400 -17.09 1.96 16.75
CA ILE A 400 -16.09 3.02 16.98
C ILE A 400 -16.63 4.20 17.78
N GLU A 401 -17.94 4.53 17.62
CA GLU A 401 -18.53 5.70 18.29
C GLU A 401 -19.28 5.33 19.58
N ALA A 402 -19.64 4.03 19.72
CA ALA A 402 -20.44 3.51 20.83
C ALA A 402 -19.69 3.51 22.17
#